data_8aca7282d7945bdb793e129f6daeaf73
#
_entry.id   8aca7282d7945bdb793e129f6daeaf73
#
_cell.length_a   1.000
_cell.length_b   1.000
_cell.length_c   1.000
_cell.angle_alpha   90.00
_cell.angle_beta   90.00
_cell.angle_gamma   90.00
#
_symmetry.space_group_name_H-M   'P 1'
#
loop_
_entity.id
_entity.type
_entity.pdbx_description
1 polymer ?
#
loop_
_entity_poly.entity_id
_entity_poly.type
_entity_poly.pdbx_seq_one_letter_code
_entity_poly.pdbx_strand_id
1 'polypeptide(L)'
;MRLSGVGDAERCSPRGTEPAPGLSSGSLVFSVSRTFAFYIPWRKEDVLFRLDLDWPKYSEYFTGSTFSVAVDSLNGLVYVAQRGDDIPKVLVFTEDGYFLRAWNYTVDTPHGMFVSSTPYEQSVWITDVGSGSYGHTVKKYNPLGDLVQVLGTPGKKGTGLNPLQFDNPAELYVDDVGEIYIVDGDGGLNNRLVKLSQDFMILWLHGESGTGPAKFSIPHSVTLDSVGRVWVADRGNKRLQVFDKDTGEWLGAWDSCFTEEGPSAVRFTPDGQYLVVAQLNLSRLLVLAAPPSGSIGECSVVSTIQLADQVLPHLLEVDRKTGAVYVAEIGAKQVQKYVPWHSHTPAFGA
;
A
#
# COMPACT_ATOMS: atom_id res chain seq x y z
N MET A 1 -22.11 57.31 15.93
CA MET A 1 -21.35 58.40 15.35
C MET A 1 -20.84 57.92 14.02
N ARG A 2 -21.50 58.27 12.88
CA ARG A 2 -21.28 59.40 11.95
C ARG A 2 -19.80 59.40 11.51
N LEU A 3 -19.37 59.46 10.26
CA LEU A 3 -19.90 59.77 8.89
C LEU A 3 -18.74 59.43 7.94
N SER A 4 -18.88 58.86 6.78
CA SER A 4 -19.19 59.43 5.46
C SER A 4 -18.01 60.05 4.69
N GLY A 5 -17.95 59.76 3.39
CA GLY A 5 -17.21 60.44 2.32
C GLY A 5 -16.86 59.47 1.20
N VAL A 6 -17.50 59.26 0.20
CA VAL A 6 -17.99 59.76 -1.10
C VAL A 6 -16.97 60.65 -1.82
N GLY A 7 -16.67 60.30 -3.02
CA GLY A 7 -15.89 61.09 -3.98
C GLY A 7 -15.81 60.42 -5.35
N ASP A 8 -16.58 60.94 -6.25
CA ASP A 8 -16.95 60.60 -7.62
C ASP A 8 -15.82 60.72 -8.69
N ALA A 9 -15.97 59.92 -9.69
CA ALA A 9 -16.04 60.10 -11.13
C ALA A 9 -15.03 60.96 -11.89
N GLU A 10 -14.50 60.41 -12.97
CA GLU A 10 -14.62 61.05 -14.28
C GLU A 10 -14.31 60.09 -15.44
N ARG A 11 -15.17 60.18 -16.44
CA ARG A 11 -15.23 59.49 -17.74
C ARG A 11 -14.32 60.20 -18.76
N CYS A 12 -13.75 59.44 -19.67
CA CYS A 12 -13.56 59.85 -21.04
C CYS A 12 -13.45 58.64 -22.02
N SER A 13 -14.38 58.56 -22.94
CA SER A 13 -14.38 57.85 -24.23
C SER A 13 -14.54 58.95 -25.32
N PRO A 14 -14.48 58.75 -26.66
CA PRO A 14 -14.30 57.56 -27.50
C PRO A 14 -13.47 57.85 -28.82
N ARG A 15 -13.34 56.81 -29.64
CA ARG A 15 -13.37 56.71 -31.14
C ARG A 15 -12.40 55.65 -31.59
N GLY A 16 -12.71 54.65 -32.36
CA GLY A 16 -13.62 54.36 -33.42
C GLY A 16 -12.82 53.87 -34.62
N THR A 17 -13.05 52.65 -35.05
CA THR A 17 -13.22 52.22 -36.46
C THR A 17 -13.27 50.67 -36.57
N GLU A 18 -14.27 50.25 -37.29
CA GLU A 18 -14.67 48.91 -37.74
C GLU A 18 -13.83 48.39 -38.93
N PRO A 19 -14.22 47.24 -39.58
CA PRO A 19 -14.52 45.88 -39.08
C PRO A 19 -13.93 44.75 -39.96
N ALA A 20 -14.21 43.51 -39.53
CA ALA A 20 -14.44 42.25 -40.27
C ALA A 20 -13.25 41.33 -40.59
N PRO A 21 -13.45 40.00 -40.89
CA PRO A 21 -14.66 39.20 -40.81
C PRO A 21 -14.55 37.86 -40.03
N GLY A 22 -15.70 37.32 -39.83
CA GLY A 22 -16.11 36.13 -39.14
C GLY A 22 -15.30 34.84 -39.23
N LEU A 23 -15.32 34.14 -38.07
CA LEU A 23 -15.18 32.70 -38.01
C LEU A 23 -16.18 32.13 -36.99
N SER A 24 -16.83 31.08 -37.44
CA SER A 24 -17.93 30.34 -36.88
C SER A 24 -17.79 29.90 -35.42
N SER A 25 -18.88 30.04 -34.69
CA SER A 25 -19.09 29.45 -33.35
C SER A 25 -19.06 27.93 -33.42
N GLY A 26 -17.98 27.35 -32.91
CA GLY A 26 -17.92 25.96 -32.49
C GLY A 26 -17.95 25.90 -30.97
N SER A 27 -19.08 25.51 -30.39
CA SER A 27 -19.19 25.24 -28.96
C SER A 27 -18.36 24.02 -28.64
N LEU A 28 -17.21 24.23 -28.00
CA LEU A 28 -16.43 23.19 -27.36
C LEU A 28 -17.08 22.89 -26.01
N VAL A 29 -17.82 21.81 -25.96
CA VAL A 29 -18.24 21.19 -24.70
C VAL A 29 -17.02 20.56 -24.07
N PHE A 30 -16.46 21.18 -23.05
CA PHE A 30 -15.44 20.55 -22.21
C PHE A 30 -16.11 19.54 -21.30
N SER A 31 -16.01 18.26 -21.65
CA SER A 31 -16.21 17.16 -20.74
C SER A 31 -15.06 17.19 -19.73
N VAL A 32 -15.35 17.50 -18.47
CA VAL A 32 -14.38 17.40 -17.36
C VAL A 32 -14.21 15.92 -17.06
N SER A 33 -13.25 15.29 -17.73
CA SER A 33 -12.78 13.96 -17.37
C SER A 33 -11.90 14.07 -16.12
N ARG A 34 -12.25 13.31 -15.10
CA ARG A 34 -11.54 13.16 -13.83
C ARG A 34 -10.12 12.64 -14.06
N THR A 35 -9.20 13.17 -13.29
CA THR A 35 -7.83 12.71 -13.02
C THR A 35 -6.77 13.26 -13.98
N PHE A 36 -6.22 14.41 -13.64
CA PHE A 36 -4.93 14.83 -14.18
C PHE A 36 -3.82 14.28 -13.29
N ALA A 37 -3.17 13.22 -13.74
CA ALA A 37 -1.81 12.94 -13.30
C ALA A 37 -0.91 13.96 -14.00
N PHE A 38 -0.36 14.92 -13.26
CA PHE A 38 0.65 15.82 -13.82
C PHE A 38 1.92 15.05 -14.06
N TYR A 39 2.19 14.77 -15.32
CA TYR A 39 3.42 14.19 -15.80
C TYR A 39 4.51 15.27 -15.85
N ILE A 40 5.49 15.19 -14.95
CA ILE A 40 6.77 15.92 -15.11
C ILE A 40 7.61 15.06 -16.06
N PRO A 41 8.08 15.57 -17.22
CA PRO A 41 8.81 14.76 -18.16
C PRO A 41 10.20 14.41 -17.64
N TRP A 42 10.30 13.25 -17.01
CA TRP A 42 11.55 12.57 -16.80
C TRP A 42 11.93 11.80 -18.06
N ARG A 43 13.22 11.49 -18.24
CA ARG A 43 13.72 10.80 -19.45
C ARG A 43 12.88 9.55 -19.73
N LYS A 44 12.64 9.25 -20.99
CA LYS A 44 11.76 8.19 -21.50
C LYS A 44 12.11 6.77 -21.03
N GLU A 45 13.23 6.63 -20.32
CA GLU A 45 13.78 5.38 -19.80
C GLU A 45 13.40 5.07 -18.35
N ASP A 46 12.75 6.02 -17.61
CA ASP A 46 12.53 5.92 -16.17
C ASP A 46 11.07 5.58 -15.79
N VAL A 47 10.17 5.32 -16.75
CA VAL A 47 8.80 4.90 -16.45
C VAL A 47 8.75 3.39 -16.34
N LEU A 48 8.80 2.87 -15.12
CA LEU A 48 8.75 1.43 -14.84
C LEU A 48 7.32 0.88 -14.74
N PHE A 49 6.34 1.72 -14.41
CA PHE A 49 4.95 1.34 -14.22
C PHE A 49 4.01 2.37 -14.82
N ARG A 50 2.85 1.91 -15.30
CA ARG A 50 1.74 2.75 -15.74
C ARG A 50 0.46 2.37 -15.03
N LEU A 51 -0.41 3.35 -14.78
CA LEU A 51 -1.74 3.13 -14.23
C LEU A 51 -2.60 2.34 -15.23
N ASP A 52 -3.23 1.26 -14.75
CA ASP A 52 -4.25 0.52 -15.48
C ASP A 52 -5.62 1.19 -15.23
N LEU A 53 -6.08 1.97 -16.22
CA LEU A 53 -7.35 2.70 -16.13
C LEU A 53 -8.58 1.78 -16.24
N ASP A 54 -8.39 0.54 -16.67
CA ASP A 54 -9.46 -0.43 -16.83
C ASP A 54 -9.72 -1.25 -15.55
N TRP A 55 -8.90 -1.10 -14.52
CA TRP A 55 -9.04 -1.77 -13.24
C TRP A 55 -9.35 -0.77 -12.12
N PRO A 56 -10.36 -1.03 -11.26
CA PRO A 56 -11.37 -2.09 -11.36
C PRO A 56 -12.48 -1.72 -12.36
N LYS A 57 -13.20 -2.72 -12.84
CA LYS A 57 -14.38 -2.48 -13.72
C LYS A 57 -15.55 -1.82 -12.97
N TYR A 58 -15.60 -2.01 -11.64
CA TYR A 58 -16.71 -1.57 -10.78
C TYR A 58 -16.18 -0.92 -9.51
N SER A 59 -15.84 0.36 -9.58
CA SER A 59 -15.31 1.13 -8.43
C SER A 59 -16.36 1.45 -7.38
N GLU A 60 -17.65 1.34 -7.69
CA GLU A 60 -18.78 1.58 -6.78
C GLU A 60 -18.84 0.62 -5.59
N TYR A 61 -18.15 -0.51 -5.67
CA TYR A 61 -18.02 -1.44 -4.53
C TYR A 61 -17.08 -0.92 -3.44
N PHE A 62 -16.23 0.05 -3.73
CA PHE A 62 -15.40 0.70 -2.71
C PHE A 62 -16.24 1.73 -1.94
N THR A 63 -16.94 1.26 -0.92
CA THR A 63 -17.86 2.08 -0.10
C THR A 63 -17.21 2.63 1.16
N GLY A 64 -16.02 2.14 1.51
CA GLY A 64 -15.23 2.55 2.68
C GLY A 64 -13.79 2.92 2.34
N SER A 65 -13.03 3.33 3.37
CA SER A 65 -11.58 3.55 3.21
C SER A 65 -10.86 2.24 2.98
N THR A 66 -10.12 2.14 1.88
CA THR A 66 -9.38 0.92 1.51
C THR A 66 -8.01 0.93 2.20
N PHE A 67 -7.79 -0.04 3.08
CA PHE A 67 -6.59 -0.10 3.92
C PHE A 67 -5.52 -1.06 3.38
N SER A 68 -5.92 -2.15 2.77
CA SER A 68 -4.98 -3.15 2.27
C SER A 68 -5.53 -3.85 1.03
N VAL A 69 -4.61 -4.42 0.29
CA VAL A 69 -4.88 -5.27 -0.87
C VAL A 69 -3.94 -6.47 -0.80
N ALA A 70 -4.43 -7.64 -1.21
CA ALA A 70 -3.65 -8.85 -1.34
C ALA A 70 -4.02 -9.58 -2.63
N VAL A 71 -3.05 -10.24 -3.26
CA VAL A 71 -3.22 -10.86 -4.57
C VAL A 71 -2.97 -12.36 -4.49
N ASP A 72 -3.93 -13.14 -4.94
CA ASP A 72 -3.76 -14.55 -5.24
C ASP A 72 -3.33 -14.71 -6.69
N SER A 73 -2.04 -14.63 -6.92
CA SER A 73 -1.44 -14.73 -8.26
C SER A 73 -1.66 -16.10 -8.92
N LEU A 74 -1.96 -17.14 -8.14
CA LEU A 74 -2.23 -18.49 -8.66
C LEU A 74 -3.61 -18.56 -9.33
N ASN A 75 -4.63 -17.93 -8.72
CA ASN A 75 -6.01 -17.99 -9.20
C ASN A 75 -6.49 -16.68 -9.84
N GLY A 76 -5.66 -15.65 -9.89
CA GLY A 76 -6.01 -14.35 -10.45
C GLY A 76 -7.09 -13.63 -9.64
N LEU A 77 -6.99 -13.66 -8.30
CA LEU A 77 -7.92 -12.99 -7.40
C LEU A 77 -7.24 -11.83 -6.66
N VAL A 78 -7.99 -10.77 -6.47
CA VAL A 78 -7.55 -9.58 -5.71
C VAL A 78 -8.51 -9.37 -4.55
N TYR A 79 -7.99 -9.41 -3.35
CA TYR A 79 -8.72 -9.16 -2.10
C TYR A 79 -8.42 -7.75 -1.61
N VAL A 80 -9.47 -7.00 -1.27
CA VAL A 80 -9.36 -5.63 -0.80
C VAL A 80 -10.00 -5.50 0.57
N ALA A 81 -9.25 -5.01 1.55
CA ALA A 81 -9.77 -4.66 2.87
C ALA A 81 -10.24 -3.22 2.90
N GLN A 82 -11.47 -2.99 3.36
CA GLN A 82 -12.01 -1.66 3.58
C GLN A 82 -12.61 -1.48 4.97
N ARG A 83 -12.61 -0.24 5.46
CA ARG A 83 -13.18 0.16 6.74
C ARG A 83 -14.35 1.11 6.53
N GLY A 84 -15.37 0.97 7.36
CA GLY A 84 -16.58 1.78 7.40
C GLY A 84 -17.66 1.04 8.19
N ASP A 85 -18.69 1.73 8.61
CA ASP A 85 -19.81 1.14 9.32
C ASP A 85 -20.77 0.49 8.32
N ASP A 86 -21.36 -0.64 8.70
CA ASP A 86 -22.40 -1.35 7.94
C ASP A 86 -22.03 -1.70 6.48
N ILE A 87 -20.74 -1.91 6.21
CA ILE A 87 -20.23 -2.30 4.89
C ILE A 87 -19.46 -3.62 4.94
N PRO A 88 -19.37 -4.36 3.82
CA PRO A 88 -18.47 -5.50 3.71
C PRO A 88 -17.03 -5.09 3.98
N LYS A 89 -16.30 -5.88 4.78
CA LYS A 89 -14.92 -5.58 5.16
C LYS A 89 -13.89 -6.08 4.16
N VAL A 90 -14.24 -7.12 3.40
CA VAL A 90 -13.37 -7.71 2.37
C VAL A 90 -14.15 -7.81 1.07
N LEU A 91 -13.58 -7.25 0.02
CA LEU A 91 -14.06 -7.35 -1.35
C LEU A 91 -13.13 -8.26 -2.15
N VAL A 92 -13.68 -9.04 -3.06
CA VAL A 92 -12.92 -9.96 -3.92
C VAL A 92 -13.22 -9.64 -5.38
N PHE A 93 -12.16 -9.37 -6.13
CA PHE A 93 -12.18 -9.09 -7.56
C PHE A 93 -11.34 -10.13 -8.31
N THR A 94 -11.54 -10.22 -9.62
CA THR A 94 -10.58 -10.86 -10.51
C THR A 94 -9.40 -9.93 -10.80
N GLU A 95 -8.30 -10.48 -11.30
CA GLU A 95 -7.16 -9.68 -11.79
C GLU A 95 -7.53 -8.74 -12.96
N ASP A 96 -8.63 -9.04 -13.68
CA ASP A 96 -9.22 -8.21 -14.73
C ASP A 96 -10.19 -7.15 -14.20
N GLY A 97 -10.43 -7.09 -12.90
CA GLY A 97 -11.21 -6.07 -12.22
C GLY A 97 -12.71 -6.34 -12.07
N TYR A 98 -13.18 -7.57 -12.35
CA TYR A 98 -14.58 -7.92 -12.12
C TYR A 98 -14.82 -8.26 -10.65
N PHE A 99 -15.84 -7.65 -10.05
CA PHE A 99 -16.27 -7.97 -8.69
C PHE A 99 -16.90 -9.37 -8.65
N LEU A 100 -16.49 -10.17 -7.67
CA LEU A 100 -16.98 -11.55 -7.48
C LEU A 100 -17.87 -11.69 -6.26
N ARG A 101 -17.41 -11.22 -5.11
CA ARG A 101 -18.09 -11.36 -3.82
C ARG A 101 -17.52 -10.44 -2.77
N ALA A 102 -18.21 -10.33 -1.65
CA ALA A 102 -17.74 -9.62 -0.47
C ALA A 102 -18.13 -10.39 0.80
N TRP A 103 -17.37 -10.19 1.88
CA TRP A 103 -17.66 -10.77 3.19
C TRP A 103 -17.14 -9.90 4.33
N ASN A 104 -17.73 -10.08 5.53
CA ASN A 104 -17.37 -9.33 6.74
C ASN A 104 -17.43 -10.18 8.00
N TYR A 105 -17.42 -11.49 7.85
CA TYR A 105 -17.51 -12.41 8.99
C TYR A 105 -16.23 -12.31 9.83
N THR A 106 -16.42 -12.13 11.15
CA THR A 106 -15.31 -12.12 12.12
C THR A 106 -14.20 -11.10 11.84
N VAL A 107 -14.49 -10.02 11.11
CA VAL A 107 -13.59 -8.90 10.83
C VAL A 107 -14.24 -7.59 11.26
N ASP A 108 -13.59 -6.83 12.15
CA ASP A 108 -14.05 -5.51 12.60
C ASP A 108 -13.35 -4.36 11.88
N THR A 109 -12.03 -4.30 12.07
CA THR A 109 -11.20 -3.18 11.61
C THR A 109 -9.96 -3.73 10.91
N PRO A 110 -10.11 -4.24 9.67
CA PRO A 110 -8.99 -4.82 8.94
C PRO A 110 -7.92 -3.77 8.69
N HIS A 111 -6.64 -4.17 8.81
CA HIS A 111 -5.51 -3.30 8.52
C HIS A 111 -4.63 -3.89 7.41
N GLY A 112 -3.89 -4.95 7.66
CA GLY A 112 -3.07 -5.63 6.69
C GLY A 112 -3.73 -6.91 6.16
N MET A 113 -3.42 -7.28 4.92
CA MET A 113 -3.83 -8.53 4.29
C MET A 113 -2.66 -9.18 3.59
N PHE A 114 -2.66 -10.49 3.56
CA PHE A 114 -1.73 -11.29 2.77
C PHE A 114 -2.43 -12.55 2.25
N VAL A 115 -2.10 -12.96 1.02
CA VAL A 115 -2.55 -14.24 0.48
C VAL A 115 -1.36 -15.19 0.38
N SER A 116 -1.43 -16.29 1.10
CA SER A 116 -0.53 -17.42 0.92
C SER A 116 -1.17 -18.41 -0.04
N SER A 117 -0.57 -18.60 -1.20
CA SER A 117 -1.08 -19.48 -2.25
C SER A 117 -0.05 -20.53 -2.59
N THR A 118 -0.36 -21.75 -2.27
CA THR A 118 0.36 -22.94 -2.75
C THR A 118 -0.61 -23.84 -3.52
N PRO A 119 -0.13 -24.78 -4.34
CA PRO A 119 -1.03 -25.74 -5.02
C PRO A 119 -1.89 -26.59 -4.09
N TYR A 120 -1.51 -26.68 -2.81
CA TYR A 120 -2.17 -27.55 -1.83
C TYR A 120 -3.02 -26.78 -0.82
N GLU A 121 -2.67 -25.53 -0.55
CA GLU A 121 -3.37 -24.70 0.41
C GLU A 121 -3.36 -23.24 -0.04
N GLN A 122 -4.53 -22.60 0.06
CA GLN A 122 -4.70 -21.19 -0.14
C GLN A 122 -5.35 -20.58 1.09
N SER A 123 -4.81 -19.50 1.54
CA SER A 123 -5.32 -18.80 2.72
C SER A 123 -5.21 -17.30 2.58
N VAL A 124 -6.23 -16.61 3.08
CA VAL A 124 -6.27 -15.16 3.19
C VAL A 124 -6.01 -14.81 4.64
N TRP A 125 -4.95 -14.06 4.89
CA TRP A 125 -4.59 -13.59 6.22
C TRP A 125 -4.99 -12.14 6.39
N ILE A 126 -5.52 -11.79 7.55
CA ILE A 126 -5.97 -10.44 7.88
C ILE A 126 -5.49 -10.08 9.27
N THR A 127 -4.85 -8.92 9.41
CA THR A 127 -4.64 -8.28 10.71
C THR A 127 -5.87 -7.41 11.02
N ASP A 128 -6.40 -7.54 12.22
CA ASP A 128 -7.58 -6.83 12.66
C ASP A 128 -7.23 -6.00 13.90
N VAL A 129 -7.27 -4.69 13.75
CA VAL A 129 -6.87 -3.73 14.77
C VAL A 129 -8.09 -3.13 15.48
N GLY A 130 -7.84 -2.40 16.56
CA GLY A 130 -8.90 -1.69 17.28
C GLY A 130 -9.58 -2.52 18.36
N SER A 131 -10.60 -1.94 18.97
CA SER A 131 -11.25 -2.45 20.20
C SER A 131 -12.56 -3.18 19.97
N GLY A 132 -12.89 -3.51 18.73
CA GLY A 132 -14.08 -4.31 18.40
C GLY A 132 -13.95 -5.76 18.88
N SER A 133 -15.04 -6.52 18.79
CA SER A 133 -15.12 -7.90 19.31
C SER A 133 -14.13 -8.86 18.67
N TYR A 134 -13.64 -8.53 17.47
CA TYR A 134 -12.70 -9.36 16.69
C TYR A 134 -11.31 -8.74 16.58
N GLY A 135 -11.10 -7.52 17.09
CA GLY A 135 -9.85 -6.78 16.98
C GLY A 135 -8.69 -7.36 17.79
N HIS A 136 -7.51 -6.76 17.63
CA HIS A 136 -6.25 -7.17 18.27
C HIS A 136 -5.82 -8.60 17.93
N THR A 137 -6.09 -9.03 16.69
CA THR A 137 -5.86 -10.41 16.22
C THR A 137 -5.25 -10.46 14.83
N VAL A 138 -4.61 -11.59 14.53
CA VAL A 138 -4.24 -12.01 13.19
C VAL A 138 -5.05 -13.25 12.86
N LYS A 139 -5.72 -13.27 11.72
CA LYS A 139 -6.66 -14.33 11.35
C LYS A 139 -6.33 -14.94 10.00
N LYS A 140 -6.51 -16.25 9.90
CA LYS A 140 -6.41 -17.02 8.67
C LYS A 140 -7.81 -17.42 8.22
N TYR A 141 -8.10 -17.17 6.97
CA TYR A 141 -9.36 -17.56 6.30
C TYR A 141 -9.06 -18.46 5.10
N ASN A 142 -10.04 -19.28 4.74
CA ASN A 142 -10.04 -19.88 3.42
C ASN A 142 -10.44 -18.83 2.35
N PRO A 143 -10.28 -19.14 1.04
CA PRO A 143 -10.62 -18.18 -0.01
C PRO A 143 -12.11 -17.77 -0.05
N LEU A 144 -13.01 -18.52 0.58
CA LEU A 144 -14.44 -18.21 0.65
C LEU A 144 -14.78 -17.24 1.79
N GLY A 145 -13.85 -17.01 2.74
CA GLY A 145 -14.05 -16.14 3.89
C GLY A 145 -14.42 -16.89 5.18
N ASP A 146 -14.32 -18.22 5.20
CA ASP A 146 -14.52 -18.99 6.44
C ASP A 146 -13.26 -18.91 7.30
N LEU A 147 -13.45 -18.63 8.58
CA LEU A 147 -12.37 -18.49 9.54
C LEU A 147 -11.74 -19.86 9.85
N VAL A 148 -10.42 -19.97 9.65
CA VAL A 148 -9.64 -21.18 9.89
C VAL A 148 -8.85 -21.10 11.20
N GLN A 149 -8.21 -19.94 11.48
CA GLN A 149 -7.33 -19.77 12.62
C GLN A 149 -7.38 -18.33 13.14
N VAL A 150 -7.23 -18.18 14.45
CA VAL A 150 -7.08 -16.89 15.14
C VAL A 150 -5.81 -16.92 15.97
N LEU A 151 -4.96 -15.93 15.80
CA LEU A 151 -3.82 -15.64 16.66
C LEU A 151 -4.14 -14.37 17.47
N GLY A 152 -3.78 -14.35 18.74
CA GLY A 152 -4.20 -13.31 19.66
C GLY A 152 -5.50 -13.64 20.38
N THR A 153 -6.00 -12.72 21.19
CA THR A 153 -7.27 -12.87 21.91
C THR A 153 -8.28 -11.85 21.37
N PRO A 154 -9.36 -12.29 20.69
CA PRO A 154 -10.34 -11.38 20.10
C PRO A 154 -10.84 -10.33 21.11
N GLY A 155 -10.81 -9.05 20.69
CA GLY A 155 -11.24 -7.91 21.48
C GLY A 155 -10.34 -7.56 22.68
N LYS A 156 -9.17 -8.18 22.82
CA LYS A 156 -8.27 -7.92 23.95
C LYS A 156 -6.85 -7.61 23.47
N LYS A 157 -6.46 -6.36 23.64
CA LYS A 157 -5.08 -5.96 23.41
C LYS A 157 -4.14 -6.50 24.49
N GLY A 158 -2.89 -6.74 24.14
CA GLY A 158 -1.88 -7.16 25.08
C GLY A 158 -0.49 -7.28 24.51
N THR A 159 0.46 -7.48 25.40
CA THR A 159 1.90 -7.64 25.11
C THR A 159 2.40 -9.08 25.35
N GLY A 160 1.48 -9.95 25.82
CA GLY A 160 1.81 -11.32 26.21
C GLY A 160 2.37 -12.16 25.05
N LEU A 161 3.26 -13.10 25.38
CA LEU A 161 3.85 -14.03 24.43
C LEU A 161 3.32 -15.46 24.61
N ASN A 162 2.76 -15.78 25.77
CA ASN A 162 2.14 -17.08 26.05
C ASN A 162 0.91 -16.90 26.97
N PRO A 163 -0.33 -16.86 26.39
CA PRO A 163 -0.61 -16.89 24.96
C PRO A 163 -0.14 -15.61 24.25
N LEU A 164 0.15 -15.74 22.96
CA LEU A 164 0.52 -14.59 22.13
C LEU A 164 -0.67 -13.62 22.03
N GLN A 165 -0.43 -12.35 22.32
CA GLN A 165 -1.41 -11.28 22.24
C GLN A 165 -0.88 -10.16 21.37
N PHE A 166 -1.74 -9.43 20.70
CA PHE A 166 -1.40 -8.28 19.88
C PHE A 166 -2.02 -6.99 20.45
N ASP A 167 -1.43 -5.85 20.10
CA ASP A 167 -2.08 -4.57 20.34
C ASP A 167 -2.66 -4.01 19.03
N ASN A 168 -1.82 -3.58 18.09
CA ASN A 168 -2.28 -3.16 16.76
C ASN A 168 -1.40 -3.83 15.69
N PRO A 169 -1.68 -5.10 15.32
CA PRO A 169 -0.92 -5.79 14.29
C PRO A 169 -1.18 -5.13 12.93
N ALA A 170 -0.12 -4.52 12.36
CA ALA A 170 -0.25 -3.73 11.16
C ALA A 170 -0.30 -4.58 9.90
N GLU A 171 0.65 -5.47 9.73
CA GLU A 171 0.74 -6.33 8.55
C GLU A 171 1.44 -7.65 8.87
N LEU A 172 1.34 -8.58 7.93
CA LEU A 172 2.04 -9.86 7.99
C LEU A 172 2.53 -10.29 6.60
N TYR A 173 3.50 -11.18 6.61
CA TYR A 173 3.98 -11.92 5.45
C TYR A 173 4.08 -13.40 5.79
N VAL A 174 3.75 -14.28 4.85
CA VAL A 174 3.93 -15.73 4.99
C VAL A 174 4.86 -16.20 3.89
N ASP A 175 5.96 -16.83 4.25
CA ASP A 175 6.92 -17.33 3.27
C ASP A 175 6.51 -18.69 2.65
N ASP A 176 7.31 -19.15 1.70
CA ASP A 176 6.99 -20.37 0.93
C ASP A 176 7.08 -21.67 1.76
N VAL A 177 7.70 -21.60 2.95
CA VAL A 177 7.71 -22.71 3.92
C VAL A 177 6.63 -22.56 5.01
N GLY A 178 5.82 -21.51 4.93
CA GLY A 178 4.71 -21.27 5.84
C GLY A 178 5.09 -20.60 7.17
N GLU A 179 6.30 -20.08 7.31
CA GLU A 179 6.68 -19.24 8.45
C GLU A 179 6.04 -17.85 8.33
N ILE A 180 5.64 -17.27 9.45
CA ILE A 180 4.81 -16.06 9.48
C ILE A 180 5.59 -14.95 10.15
N TYR A 181 5.67 -13.79 9.49
CA TYR A 181 6.31 -12.58 9.99
C TYR A 181 5.24 -11.53 10.24
N ILE A 182 5.13 -11.03 11.47
CA ILE A 182 4.07 -10.09 11.87
C ILE A 182 4.72 -8.84 12.44
N VAL A 183 4.32 -7.67 11.94
CA VAL A 183 4.61 -6.37 12.57
C VAL A 183 3.41 -5.93 13.39
N ASP A 184 3.65 -5.62 14.66
CA ASP A 184 2.59 -5.28 15.63
C ASP A 184 2.97 -3.99 16.35
N GLY A 185 2.38 -2.87 15.91
CA GLY A 185 2.77 -1.57 16.45
C GLY A 185 2.19 -0.35 15.75
N ASP A 186 1.07 -0.45 15.04
CA ASP A 186 0.45 0.72 14.42
C ASP A 186 -0.27 1.59 15.47
N GLY A 187 0.52 2.41 16.19
CA GLY A 187 0.04 3.31 17.22
C GLY A 187 -0.33 2.66 18.56
N GLY A 188 0.03 1.38 18.76
CA GLY A 188 -0.23 0.66 20.00
C GLY A 188 0.93 0.69 21.00
N LEU A 189 0.82 -0.12 22.05
CA LEU A 189 1.88 -0.32 23.06
C LEU A 189 3.02 -1.17 22.52
N ASN A 190 2.72 -2.12 21.64
CA ASN A 190 3.70 -2.95 20.99
C ASN A 190 4.38 -2.17 19.86
N ASN A 191 5.67 -2.39 19.68
CA ASN A 191 6.45 -1.95 18.54
C ASN A 191 7.39 -3.11 18.23
N ARG A 192 6.89 -4.13 17.54
CA ARG A 192 7.64 -5.38 17.41
C ARG A 192 7.46 -6.07 16.07
N LEU A 193 8.47 -6.86 15.72
CA LEU A 193 8.48 -7.85 14.67
C LEU A 193 8.52 -9.23 15.33
N VAL A 194 7.60 -10.12 14.96
CA VAL A 194 7.49 -11.48 15.48
C VAL A 194 7.57 -12.46 14.32
N LYS A 195 8.45 -13.46 14.44
CA LYS A 195 8.46 -14.61 13.52
C LYS A 195 7.86 -15.83 14.22
N LEU A 196 6.91 -16.47 13.52
CA LEU A 196 6.27 -17.70 13.97
C LEU A 196 6.57 -18.85 13.01
N SER A 197 6.60 -20.07 13.54
CA SER A 197 6.56 -21.30 12.75
C SER A 197 5.16 -21.53 12.14
N GLN A 198 5.03 -22.51 11.25
CA GLN A 198 3.74 -22.99 10.73
C GLN A 198 2.74 -23.39 11.82
N ASP A 199 3.27 -23.89 12.97
CA ASP A 199 2.49 -24.29 14.15
C ASP A 199 2.26 -23.15 15.13
N PHE A 200 2.55 -21.91 14.70
CA PHE A 200 2.34 -20.68 15.46
C PHE A 200 3.21 -20.53 16.71
N MET A 201 4.33 -21.24 16.77
CA MET A 201 5.32 -21.08 17.83
C MET A 201 6.25 -19.91 17.51
N ILE A 202 6.56 -19.08 18.50
CA ILE A 202 7.51 -17.97 18.32
C ILE A 202 8.92 -18.56 18.10
N LEU A 203 9.51 -18.25 16.95
CA LEU A 203 10.87 -18.61 16.59
C LEU A 203 11.87 -17.55 17.08
N TRP A 204 11.57 -16.29 16.80
CA TRP A 204 12.29 -15.14 17.33
C TRP A 204 11.42 -13.88 17.29
N LEU A 205 11.80 -12.85 18.01
CA LEU A 205 11.13 -11.56 18.02
C LEU A 205 12.09 -10.42 18.38
N HIS A 206 11.76 -9.23 17.87
CA HIS A 206 12.30 -7.95 18.31
C HIS A 206 11.15 -7.06 18.73
N GLY A 207 11.18 -6.46 19.93
CA GLY A 207 10.01 -5.84 20.51
C GLY A 207 10.29 -4.63 21.40
N GLU A 208 11.25 -3.79 21.04
CA GLU A 208 11.54 -2.57 21.78
C GLU A 208 11.17 -1.31 20.97
N SER A 209 10.51 -0.38 21.64
CA SER A 209 10.33 0.98 21.10
C SER A 209 11.65 1.75 21.10
N GLY A 210 11.92 2.49 20.04
CA GLY A 210 13.10 3.34 19.94
C GLY A 210 13.65 3.49 18.54
N THR A 211 14.82 4.12 18.43
CA THR A 211 15.48 4.46 17.16
C THR A 211 16.74 3.65 16.88
N GLY A 212 17.21 2.86 17.85
CA GLY A 212 18.40 2.00 17.70
C GLY A 212 18.17 0.82 16.75
N PRO A 213 19.22 0.01 16.48
CA PRO A 213 19.09 -1.26 15.77
C PRO A 213 18.05 -2.17 16.41
N ALA A 214 17.20 -2.82 15.60
CA ALA A 214 16.13 -3.72 16.01
C ALA A 214 15.11 -3.11 17.00
N LYS A 215 15.09 -1.79 17.16
CA LYS A 215 14.04 -1.04 17.88
C LYS A 215 13.14 -0.36 16.86
N PHE A 216 11.86 -0.21 17.17
CA PHE A 216 10.86 0.26 16.24
C PHE A 216 10.08 1.46 16.75
N SER A 217 9.55 2.22 15.79
CA SER A 217 8.50 3.20 15.99
C SER A 217 7.49 3.03 14.83
N ILE A 218 6.35 2.48 15.13
CA ILE A 218 5.32 2.17 14.14
C ILE A 218 5.86 1.23 13.04
N PRO A 219 6.26 -0.03 13.36
CA PRO A 219 6.55 -1.03 12.34
C PRO A 219 5.25 -1.37 11.61
N HIS A 220 5.19 -1.08 10.29
CA HIS A 220 3.93 -0.97 9.58
C HIS A 220 3.77 -1.97 8.44
N SER A 221 4.87 -2.38 7.80
CA SER A 221 4.83 -3.35 6.69
C SER A 221 6.04 -4.27 6.77
N VAL A 222 5.90 -5.51 6.30
CA VAL A 222 6.96 -6.53 6.29
C VAL A 222 6.95 -7.32 4.99
N THR A 223 8.13 -7.61 4.45
CA THR A 223 8.31 -8.46 3.26
C THR A 223 9.64 -9.20 3.34
N LEU A 224 9.82 -10.20 2.48
CA LEU A 224 11.07 -10.95 2.33
C LEU A 224 11.65 -10.74 0.94
N ASP A 225 12.99 -10.73 0.87
CA ASP A 225 13.67 -10.80 -0.40
C ASP A 225 14.02 -12.25 -0.80
N SER A 226 14.52 -12.42 -2.02
CA SER A 226 14.84 -13.73 -2.58
C SER A 226 16.03 -14.44 -1.95
N VAL A 227 16.81 -13.74 -1.12
CA VAL A 227 17.99 -14.29 -0.43
C VAL A 227 17.76 -14.52 1.05
N GLY A 228 16.51 -14.37 1.53
CA GLY A 228 16.12 -14.70 2.91
C GLY A 228 16.37 -13.57 3.90
N ARG A 229 16.23 -12.31 3.49
CA ARG A 229 16.25 -11.17 4.41
C ARG A 229 14.83 -10.65 4.62
N VAL A 230 14.51 -10.33 5.88
CA VAL A 230 13.25 -9.73 6.29
C VAL A 230 13.38 -8.22 6.26
N TRP A 231 12.55 -7.54 5.50
CA TRP A 231 12.53 -6.09 5.34
C TRP A 231 11.30 -5.52 6.05
N VAL A 232 11.51 -4.59 6.98
CA VAL A 232 10.44 -3.99 7.80
C VAL A 232 10.39 -2.49 7.55
N ALA A 233 9.21 -2.01 7.20
CA ALA A 233 8.90 -0.58 7.15
C ALA A 233 8.74 -0.05 8.58
N ASP A 234 9.80 0.51 9.14
CA ASP A 234 9.83 1.17 10.44
C ASP A 234 9.43 2.64 10.26
N ARG A 235 8.12 2.81 10.03
CA ARG A 235 7.50 4.04 9.50
C ARG A 235 7.81 5.27 10.34
N GLY A 236 7.65 5.17 11.67
CA GLY A 236 7.88 6.29 12.57
C GLY A 236 9.35 6.70 12.64
N ASN A 237 10.28 5.78 12.39
CA ASN A 237 11.71 6.05 12.32
C ASN A 237 12.20 6.40 10.91
N LYS A 238 11.32 6.49 9.93
CA LYS A 238 11.63 6.84 8.54
C LYS A 238 12.72 5.97 7.93
N ARG A 239 12.60 4.66 8.07
CA ARG A 239 13.60 3.70 7.56
C ARG A 239 12.99 2.35 7.21
N LEU A 240 13.71 1.57 6.41
CA LEU A 240 13.55 0.13 6.31
C LEU A 240 14.63 -0.52 7.18
N GLN A 241 14.27 -1.45 8.05
CA GLN A 241 15.20 -2.29 8.77
C GLN A 241 15.27 -3.68 8.16
N VAL A 242 16.44 -4.29 8.20
CA VAL A 242 16.72 -5.57 7.56
C VAL A 242 17.24 -6.58 8.56
N PHE A 243 16.67 -7.78 8.53
CA PHE A 243 17.03 -8.89 9.43
C PHE A 243 17.30 -10.16 8.63
N ASP A 244 18.15 -11.01 9.17
CA ASP A 244 18.27 -12.39 8.69
C ASP A 244 17.02 -13.19 9.08
N LYS A 245 16.43 -13.92 8.12
CA LYS A 245 15.15 -14.61 8.37
C LYS A 245 15.29 -15.78 9.33
N ASP A 246 16.44 -16.46 9.37
CA ASP A 246 16.63 -17.67 10.15
C ASP A 246 17.04 -17.35 11.61
N THR A 247 17.94 -16.41 11.77
CA THR A 247 18.51 -16.05 13.07
C THR A 247 17.81 -14.88 13.76
N GLY A 248 17.12 -14.01 12.97
CA GLY A 248 16.61 -12.74 13.45
C GLY A 248 17.70 -11.67 13.64
N GLU A 249 18.96 -11.93 13.24
CA GLU A 249 20.03 -10.95 13.37
C GLU A 249 19.74 -9.69 12.56
N TRP A 250 19.96 -8.52 13.16
CA TRP A 250 19.84 -7.25 12.49
C TRP A 250 21.02 -7.04 11.53
N LEU A 251 20.73 -6.85 10.25
CA LEU A 251 21.71 -6.71 9.18
C LEU A 251 22.00 -5.25 8.81
N GLY A 252 21.10 -4.32 9.15
CA GLY A 252 21.25 -2.91 8.84
C GLY A 252 19.92 -2.21 8.59
N ALA A 253 20.01 -0.98 8.10
CA ALA A 253 18.84 -0.17 7.75
C ALA A 253 19.10 0.75 6.56
N TRP A 254 18.03 1.09 5.85
CA TRP A 254 17.99 2.16 4.84
C TRP A 254 17.13 3.31 5.34
N ASP A 255 17.70 4.50 5.46
CA ASP A 255 17.01 5.73 5.88
C ASP A 255 17.15 6.87 4.87
N SER A 256 18.23 6.88 4.07
CA SER A 256 18.56 7.97 3.17
C SER A 256 17.49 8.30 2.12
N CYS A 257 16.66 7.31 1.71
CA CYS A 257 15.53 7.51 0.80
C CYS A 257 14.27 8.06 1.48
N PHE A 258 14.23 8.14 2.81
CA PHE A 258 13.00 8.41 3.58
C PHE A 258 13.08 9.68 4.44
N THR A 259 13.92 10.64 4.06
CA THR A 259 14.16 11.85 4.86
C THR A 259 12.91 12.69 5.11
N GLU A 260 12.00 12.74 4.14
CA GLU A 260 10.74 13.49 4.26
C GLU A 260 9.69 12.72 5.04
N GLU A 261 9.42 11.48 4.65
CA GLU A 261 8.41 10.62 5.26
C GLU A 261 8.85 9.15 5.28
N GLY A 262 8.46 8.42 6.33
CA GLY A 262 8.72 7.00 6.45
C GLY A 262 7.90 6.13 5.48
N PRO A 263 8.35 4.89 5.23
CA PRO A 263 7.64 3.93 4.38
C PRO A 263 6.39 3.41 5.09
N SER A 264 5.24 3.44 4.42
CA SER A 264 4.02 2.79 4.93
C SER A 264 3.89 1.35 4.45
N ALA A 265 4.35 1.04 3.25
CA ALA A 265 4.32 -0.31 2.68
C ALA A 265 5.60 -0.61 1.91
N VAL A 266 5.97 -1.87 1.84
CA VAL A 266 7.12 -2.34 1.04
C VAL A 266 6.86 -3.73 0.46
N ARG A 267 7.11 -3.90 -0.85
CA ARG A 267 7.08 -5.21 -1.54
C ARG A 267 8.16 -5.28 -2.59
N PHE A 268 8.74 -6.46 -2.78
CA PHE A 268 9.65 -6.74 -3.89
C PHE A 268 8.88 -7.05 -5.16
N THR A 269 9.45 -6.65 -6.31
CA THR A 269 8.98 -7.13 -7.61
C THR A 269 9.37 -8.61 -7.80
N PRO A 270 8.60 -9.40 -8.59
CA PRO A 270 8.85 -10.85 -8.72
C PRO A 270 10.19 -11.19 -9.33
N ASP A 271 10.75 -10.31 -10.17
CA ASP A 271 12.07 -10.43 -10.76
C ASP A 271 13.22 -10.13 -9.78
N GLY A 272 12.87 -9.66 -8.56
CA GLY A 272 13.82 -9.29 -7.53
C GLY A 272 14.69 -8.07 -7.86
N GLN A 273 14.31 -7.27 -8.86
CA GLN A 273 15.11 -6.11 -9.28
C GLN A 273 14.76 -4.83 -8.52
N TYR A 274 13.53 -4.74 -8.00
CA TYR A 274 13.07 -3.52 -7.37
C TYR A 274 12.29 -3.79 -6.08
N LEU A 275 12.22 -2.76 -5.22
CA LEU A 275 11.26 -2.63 -4.15
C LEU A 275 10.30 -1.50 -4.48
N VAL A 276 9.01 -1.74 -4.32
CA VAL A 276 7.98 -0.70 -4.37
C VAL A 276 7.61 -0.32 -2.95
N VAL A 277 7.69 0.96 -2.65
CA VAL A 277 7.46 1.52 -1.31
C VAL A 277 6.41 2.61 -1.39
N ALA A 278 5.39 2.56 -0.52
CA ALA A 278 4.42 3.63 -0.40
C ALA A 278 4.84 4.64 0.68
N GLN A 279 4.61 5.93 0.42
CA GLN A 279 4.69 7.03 1.38
C GLN A 279 3.33 7.71 1.49
N LEU A 280 2.68 7.52 2.62
CA LEU A 280 1.26 7.80 2.83
C LEU A 280 0.90 9.28 2.60
N ASN A 281 1.50 10.19 3.40
CA ASN A 281 1.11 11.60 3.39
C ASN A 281 1.71 12.38 2.21
N LEU A 282 2.77 11.85 1.59
CA LEU A 282 3.33 12.41 0.36
C LEU A 282 2.59 11.95 -0.89
N SER A 283 1.60 11.06 -0.72
CA SER A 283 0.79 10.52 -1.83
C SER A 283 1.68 10.05 -2.99
N ARG A 284 2.72 9.25 -2.68
CA ARG A 284 3.66 8.77 -3.70
C ARG A 284 4.11 7.33 -3.48
N LEU A 285 4.56 6.71 -4.56
CA LEU A 285 5.27 5.43 -4.52
C LEU A 285 6.73 5.68 -4.96
N LEU A 286 7.65 5.09 -4.23
CA LEU A 286 9.06 5.02 -4.63
C LEU A 286 9.32 3.62 -5.21
N VAL A 287 10.07 3.56 -6.30
CA VAL A 287 10.65 2.33 -6.82
C VAL A 287 12.14 2.40 -6.55
N LEU A 288 12.61 1.51 -5.68
CA LEU A 288 14.00 1.45 -5.25
C LEU A 288 14.71 0.30 -5.94
N ALA A 289 16.00 0.46 -6.23
CA ALA A 289 16.82 -0.66 -6.68
C ALA A 289 16.88 -1.72 -5.56
N ALA A 290 16.72 -2.99 -5.93
CA ALA A 290 16.85 -4.08 -4.99
C ALA A 290 18.29 -4.17 -4.46
N PRO A 291 18.48 -4.59 -3.20
CA PRO A 291 19.79 -4.72 -2.61
C PRO A 291 20.57 -5.87 -3.26
N PRO A 292 21.91 -5.78 -3.31
CA PRO A 292 22.72 -6.90 -3.78
C PRO A 292 22.60 -8.11 -2.84
N SER A 293 22.81 -9.31 -3.37
CA SER A 293 22.67 -10.56 -2.61
C SER A 293 23.63 -10.68 -1.41
N GLY A 294 24.84 -10.12 -1.51
CA GLY A 294 25.90 -10.26 -0.49
C GLY A 294 25.89 -9.19 0.61
N SER A 295 25.08 -8.14 0.48
CA SER A 295 24.96 -7.06 1.47
C SER A 295 23.64 -6.35 1.31
N ILE A 296 23.24 -5.52 2.28
CA ILE A 296 22.04 -4.68 2.10
C ILE A 296 22.29 -3.50 1.15
N GLY A 297 23.56 -3.10 0.93
CA GLY A 297 23.91 -1.93 0.13
C GLY A 297 23.32 -0.62 0.68
N GLU A 298 23.19 0.35 -0.21
CA GLU A 298 22.59 1.65 0.09
C GLU A 298 21.28 1.83 -0.66
N CYS A 299 20.36 2.58 -0.09
CA CYS A 299 19.09 2.90 -0.72
C CYS A 299 19.28 3.78 -1.96
N SER A 300 18.68 3.37 -3.08
CA SER A 300 18.71 4.10 -4.34
C SER A 300 17.33 4.18 -4.97
N VAL A 301 16.81 5.39 -5.15
CA VAL A 301 15.54 5.65 -5.84
C VAL A 301 15.77 5.58 -7.34
N VAL A 302 15.08 4.68 -8.00
CA VAL A 302 15.13 4.49 -9.47
C VAL A 302 14.02 5.27 -10.15
N SER A 303 12.81 5.25 -9.57
CA SER A 303 11.64 5.94 -10.10
C SER A 303 10.71 6.37 -8.97
N THR A 304 9.90 7.39 -9.26
CA THR A 304 8.86 7.89 -8.35
C THR A 304 7.55 8.02 -9.12
N ILE A 305 6.48 7.46 -8.55
CA ILE A 305 5.13 7.65 -9.05
C ILE A 305 4.41 8.61 -8.11
N GLN A 306 4.20 9.85 -8.57
CA GLN A 306 3.42 10.82 -7.82
C GLN A 306 1.94 10.56 -8.06
N LEU A 307 1.20 10.32 -6.99
CA LEU A 307 -0.25 10.17 -6.99
C LEU A 307 -0.92 11.53 -6.85
N ALA A 308 -2.24 11.59 -7.04
CA ALA A 308 -3.00 12.79 -6.75
C ALA A 308 -2.92 13.15 -5.25
N ASP A 309 -3.06 14.43 -4.93
CA ASP A 309 -3.03 14.88 -3.55
C ASP A 309 -4.08 14.21 -2.69
N GLN A 310 -3.73 13.84 -1.47
CA GLN A 310 -4.60 13.25 -0.46
C GLN A 310 -5.19 11.86 -0.81
N VAL A 311 -4.67 11.16 -1.79
CA VAL A 311 -5.10 9.76 -2.04
C VAL A 311 -4.65 8.83 -0.92
N LEU A 312 -3.55 9.15 -0.24
CA LEU A 312 -3.01 8.46 0.93
C LEU A 312 -2.80 6.95 0.66
N PRO A 313 -1.79 6.57 -0.14
CA PRO A 313 -1.46 5.17 -0.39
C PRO A 313 -1.00 4.51 0.90
N HIS A 314 -1.70 3.45 1.32
CA HIS A 314 -1.50 2.87 2.66
C HIS A 314 -0.70 1.59 2.62
N LEU A 315 -1.30 0.50 2.15
CA LEU A 315 -0.61 -0.77 1.90
C LEU A 315 -0.71 -1.12 0.41
N LEU A 316 0.23 -1.90 -0.06
CA LEU A 316 0.30 -2.35 -1.45
C LEU A 316 0.68 -3.82 -1.54
N GLU A 317 0.36 -4.42 -2.67
CA GLU A 317 0.79 -5.78 -2.99
C GLU A 317 1.26 -5.84 -4.44
N VAL A 318 2.21 -6.74 -4.70
CA VAL A 318 2.74 -6.99 -6.04
C VAL A 318 2.33 -8.39 -6.49
N ASP A 319 1.63 -8.45 -7.61
CA ASP A 319 1.27 -9.72 -8.22
C ASP A 319 2.54 -10.48 -8.67
N ARG A 320 2.77 -11.63 -8.08
CA ARG A 320 3.96 -12.44 -8.33
C ARG A 320 4.05 -12.98 -9.76
N LYS A 321 2.93 -13.04 -10.49
CA LYS A 321 2.86 -13.56 -11.86
C LYS A 321 3.11 -12.47 -12.89
N THR A 322 2.53 -11.29 -12.71
CA THR A 322 2.52 -10.22 -13.71
C THR A 322 3.43 -9.05 -13.34
N GLY A 323 3.82 -8.94 -12.08
CA GLY A 323 4.53 -7.78 -11.54
C GLY A 323 3.65 -6.54 -11.38
N ALA A 324 2.33 -6.66 -11.55
CA ALA A 324 1.41 -5.55 -11.33
C ALA A 324 1.37 -5.16 -9.85
N VAL A 325 1.40 -3.86 -9.59
CA VAL A 325 1.33 -3.28 -8.24
C VAL A 325 -0.08 -2.81 -7.97
N TYR A 326 -0.69 -3.31 -6.92
CA TYR A 326 -2.00 -2.86 -6.43
C TYR A 326 -1.78 -2.01 -5.19
N VAL A 327 -2.40 -0.84 -5.14
CA VAL A 327 -2.21 0.15 -4.07
C VAL A 327 -3.55 0.48 -3.43
N ALA A 328 -3.68 0.21 -2.14
CA ALA A 328 -4.85 0.62 -1.37
C ALA A 328 -4.70 2.08 -0.93
N GLU A 329 -5.71 2.91 -1.22
CA GLU A 329 -5.69 4.36 -1.05
C GLU A 329 -6.80 4.79 -0.08
N ILE A 330 -6.45 5.00 1.18
CA ILE A 330 -7.43 5.30 2.23
C ILE A 330 -8.15 6.62 2.04
N GLY A 331 -7.47 7.63 1.50
CA GLY A 331 -8.06 8.96 1.26
C GLY A 331 -8.99 8.96 0.04
N ALA A 332 -8.60 8.31 -1.03
CA ALA A 332 -9.40 8.20 -2.25
C ALA A 332 -10.47 7.09 -2.16
N LYS A 333 -10.43 6.24 -1.14
CA LYS A 333 -11.34 5.10 -0.95
C LYS A 333 -11.40 4.20 -2.18
N GLN A 334 -10.24 3.79 -2.68
CA GLN A 334 -10.10 2.96 -3.88
C GLN A 334 -8.83 2.12 -3.81
N VAL A 335 -8.72 1.17 -4.72
CA VAL A 335 -7.47 0.50 -5.06
C VAL A 335 -7.14 0.83 -6.50
N GLN A 336 -5.89 1.18 -6.77
CA GLN A 336 -5.37 1.36 -8.13
C GLN A 336 -4.40 0.25 -8.48
N LYS A 337 -4.38 -0.13 -9.76
CA LYS A 337 -3.46 -1.12 -10.33
C LYS A 337 -2.46 -0.43 -11.25
N TYR A 338 -1.19 -0.69 -11.04
CA TYR A 338 -0.10 -0.25 -11.89
C TYR A 338 0.55 -1.45 -12.55
N VAL A 339 0.68 -1.45 -13.87
CA VAL A 339 1.29 -2.54 -14.62
C VAL A 339 2.70 -2.17 -15.06
N PRO A 340 3.65 -3.13 -15.10
CA PRO A 340 4.99 -2.88 -15.60
C PRO A 340 4.95 -2.31 -17.01
N TRP A 341 5.75 -1.28 -17.24
CA TRP A 341 5.86 -0.65 -18.56
C TRP A 341 7.13 -1.13 -19.25
N HIS A 342 6.96 -1.95 -20.29
CA HIS A 342 8.03 -2.30 -21.20
C HIS A 342 7.95 -1.37 -22.41
N SER A 343 8.95 -0.51 -22.60
CA SER A 343 9.06 0.23 -23.86
C SER A 343 9.35 -0.77 -24.97
N HIS A 344 8.32 -1.17 -25.71
CA HIS A 344 8.54 -1.81 -27.00
C HIS A 344 9.21 -0.79 -27.91
N THR A 345 10.52 -0.83 -28.05
CA THR A 345 11.19 -0.29 -29.23
C THR A 345 10.69 -1.13 -30.40
N PRO A 346 9.96 -0.56 -31.38
CA PRO A 346 9.67 -1.30 -32.59
C PRO A 346 11.03 -1.64 -33.21
N ALA A 347 11.29 -2.93 -33.41
CA ALA A 347 12.38 -3.34 -34.25
C ALA A 347 12.11 -2.75 -35.63
N PHE A 348 12.79 -1.66 -35.97
CA PHE A 348 12.88 -1.23 -37.36
C PHE A 348 13.59 -2.33 -38.07
N GLY A 349 12.81 -3.13 -38.81
CA GLY A 349 13.34 -4.12 -39.74
C GLY A 349 14.29 -3.48 -40.72
N ALA A 350 15.44 -4.09 -40.89
CA ALA A 350 16.35 -3.83 -41.96
C ALA A 350 15.81 -4.35 -43.29
#